data_e7a78739a3ffa397c20700467271cb25
#
_entry.id   e7a78739a3ffa397c20700467271cb25
#
_cell.length_a   1.000
_cell.length_b   1.000
_cell.length_c   1.000
_cell.angle_alpha   90.00
_cell.angle_beta   90.00
_cell.angle_gamma   90.00
#
_symmetry.space_group_name_H-M   'P 1'
#
loop_
_entity.id
_entity.type
_entity.pdbx_description
1 polymer ?
#
loop_
_entity_poly.entity_id
_entity_poly.type
_entity_poly.pdbx_seq_one_letter_code
_entity_poly.pdbx_strand_id
1 'polypeptide(L)'
;MNGKESYAFTQHLLPCGWASWSGKFLKYYDGELSTFRDEAHKRKFYSSYSNRWLAHWQYQSVRNEVERHERTGRFISWDYQMLWSVRSNGLYGVVPLRNQITNIGVDEFSIHGGNSKNNIMTDRFCEVPSKQLDFPLVHPNEIAINKSVEHQLADIICPPHSTVLKSLLSSKMKRLMKQDTAKSWKQI
;
A
#
# COMPACT_ATOMS: atom_id res chain seq x y z
N MET A 1 19.97 1.55 7.75
CA MET A 1 19.22 1.79 9.00
C MET A 1 20.21 1.68 10.16
N ASN A 2 20.45 2.78 10.88
CA ASN A 2 21.46 2.83 11.95
C ASN A 2 20.85 2.79 13.37
N GLY A 3 19.68 2.14 13.52
CA GLY A 3 19.05 1.96 14.82
C GLY A 3 19.63 0.75 15.54
N LYS A 4 19.70 0.81 16.88
CA LYS A 4 20.04 -0.33 17.72
C LYS A 4 18.88 -1.33 17.84
N GLU A 5 17.67 -0.88 17.51
CA GLU A 5 16.44 -1.67 17.61
C GLU A 5 16.40 -2.79 16.56
N SER A 6 15.74 -3.90 16.92
CA SER A 6 15.57 -5.03 16.00
C SER A 6 14.43 -4.82 15.00
N TYR A 7 13.48 -3.94 15.31
CA TYR A 7 12.30 -3.64 14.50
C TYR A 7 11.79 -2.22 14.74
N ALA A 8 10.88 -1.75 13.90
CA ALA A 8 10.23 -0.45 14.03
C ALA A 8 8.72 -0.55 13.79
N PHE A 9 7.99 0.47 14.26
CA PHE A 9 6.57 0.63 13.94
C PHE A 9 6.40 1.49 12.70
N THR A 10 5.51 1.06 11.81
CA THR A 10 5.18 1.71 10.52
C THR A 10 3.69 1.61 10.24
N GLN A 11 3.17 2.42 9.33
CA GLN A 11 1.85 2.25 8.73
C GLN A 11 1.92 1.69 7.29
N HIS A 12 3.11 1.40 6.79
CA HIS A 12 3.24 0.71 5.51
C HIS A 12 2.86 -0.77 5.64
N LEU A 13 2.02 -1.23 4.72
CA LEU A 13 1.75 -2.64 4.54
C LEU A 13 2.88 -3.24 3.70
N LEU A 14 3.50 -4.29 4.23
CA LEU A 14 4.47 -5.14 3.54
C LEU A 14 3.86 -6.54 3.42
N PRO A 15 3.21 -6.87 2.29
CA PRO A 15 2.35 -8.05 2.20
C PRO A 15 3.12 -9.38 2.14
N CYS A 16 4.42 -9.36 1.83
CA CYS A 16 5.23 -10.58 1.77
C CYS A 16 5.63 -11.03 3.19
N GLY A 17 5.29 -12.27 3.55
CA GLY A 17 5.64 -12.84 4.86
C GLY A 17 4.99 -12.14 6.06
N TRP A 18 3.77 -11.62 5.92
CA TRP A 18 3.05 -10.93 6.96
C TRP A 18 2.32 -11.89 7.91
N ALA A 19 2.06 -11.41 9.11
CA ALA A 19 1.18 -12.05 10.09
C ALA A 19 0.37 -10.97 10.84
N SER A 20 -0.76 -11.37 11.42
CA SER A 20 -1.61 -10.48 12.22
C SER A 20 -2.26 -11.25 13.37
N TRP A 21 -2.70 -10.52 14.38
CA TRP A 21 -3.54 -11.08 15.44
C TRP A 21 -4.98 -11.20 14.95
N SER A 22 -5.57 -12.38 15.07
CA SER A 22 -6.92 -12.68 14.56
C SER A 22 -7.98 -11.67 15.04
N GLY A 23 -7.97 -11.32 16.32
CA GLY A 23 -8.91 -10.33 16.87
C GLY A 23 -8.75 -8.93 16.29
N LYS A 24 -7.52 -8.53 15.93
CA LYS A 24 -7.28 -7.25 15.25
C LYS A 24 -7.71 -7.32 13.79
N PHE A 25 -7.35 -8.41 13.10
CA PHE A 25 -7.74 -8.63 11.72
C PHE A 25 -9.26 -8.62 11.57
N LEU A 26 -9.98 -9.45 12.32
CA LEU A 26 -11.45 -9.54 12.24
C LEU A 26 -12.15 -8.23 12.58
N LYS A 27 -11.58 -7.40 13.45
CA LYS A 27 -12.17 -6.12 13.84
C LYS A 27 -12.01 -5.02 12.79
N TYR A 28 -10.86 -4.98 12.09
CA TYR A 28 -10.47 -3.80 11.30
C TYR A 28 -10.34 -4.08 9.80
N TYR A 29 -10.25 -5.34 9.37
CA TYR A 29 -10.14 -5.66 7.95
C TYR A 29 -11.47 -5.42 7.23
N ASP A 30 -11.49 -4.41 6.36
CA ASP A 30 -12.61 -4.06 5.51
C ASP A 30 -12.47 -4.77 4.15
N GLY A 31 -12.85 -6.05 4.11
CA GLY A 31 -12.72 -6.90 2.91
C GLY A 31 -13.55 -6.43 1.73
N GLU A 32 -14.65 -5.70 1.99
CA GLU A 32 -15.54 -5.17 0.96
C GLU A 32 -15.24 -3.71 0.60
N LEU A 33 -14.25 -3.08 1.25
CA LEU A 33 -13.96 -1.64 1.14
C LEU A 33 -15.21 -0.77 1.40
N SER A 34 -16.06 -1.22 2.32
CA SER A 34 -17.34 -0.58 2.64
C SER A 34 -17.17 0.84 3.17
N THR A 35 -16.05 1.12 3.85
CA THR A 35 -15.70 2.43 4.40
C THR A 35 -14.98 3.35 3.41
N PHE A 36 -14.71 2.89 2.17
CA PHE A 36 -13.92 3.65 1.19
C PHE A 36 -14.54 5.01 0.84
N ARG A 37 -15.87 5.11 0.87
CA ARG A 37 -16.61 6.35 0.59
C ARG A 37 -16.81 7.25 1.81
N ASP A 38 -16.42 6.80 2.99
CA ASP A 38 -16.52 7.59 4.22
C ASP A 38 -15.41 8.64 4.28
N GLU A 39 -15.80 9.91 4.41
CA GLU A 39 -14.86 11.05 4.39
C GLU A 39 -13.96 11.11 5.65
N ALA A 40 -14.38 10.52 6.79
CA ALA A 40 -13.53 10.47 7.97
C ALA A 40 -12.39 9.46 7.78
N HIS A 41 -12.70 8.27 7.23
CA HIS A 41 -11.70 7.25 6.88
C HIS A 41 -10.74 7.77 5.81
N LYS A 42 -11.24 8.45 4.80
CA LYS A 42 -10.43 9.07 3.75
C LYS A 42 -9.48 10.14 4.29
N ARG A 43 -9.96 11.03 5.18
CA ARG A 43 -9.08 12.02 5.85
C ARG A 43 -7.97 11.33 6.64
N LYS A 44 -8.30 10.30 7.44
CA LYS A 44 -7.31 9.51 8.17
C LYS A 44 -6.31 8.85 7.24
N PHE A 45 -6.77 8.23 6.14
CA PHE A 45 -5.91 7.63 5.13
C PHE A 45 -4.87 8.63 4.62
N TYR A 46 -5.30 9.80 4.13
CA TYR A 46 -4.37 10.81 3.62
C TYR A 46 -3.44 11.40 4.69
N SER A 47 -3.94 11.64 5.89
CA SER A 47 -3.13 12.19 7.00
C SER A 47 -2.09 11.21 7.54
N SER A 48 -2.25 9.91 7.26
CA SER A 48 -1.31 8.87 7.67
C SER A 48 -0.02 8.83 6.86
N TYR A 49 0.09 9.63 5.79
CA TYR A 49 1.26 9.65 4.92
C TYR A 49 2.06 10.94 5.10
N SER A 50 3.39 10.82 5.19
CA SER A 50 4.31 11.94 5.02
C SER A 50 4.53 12.29 3.53
N ASN A 51 4.45 11.29 2.64
CA ASN A 51 4.61 11.45 1.19
C ASN A 51 3.24 11.54 0.50
N ARG A 52 2.87 12.75 0.06
CA ARG A 52 1.57 13.01 -0.61
C ARG A 52 1.43 12.32 -1.97
N TRP A 53 2.52 12.10 -2.69
CA TRP A 53 2.51 11.39 -3.98
C TRP A 53 2.17 9.93 -3.78
N LEU A 54 2.81 9.30 -2.78
CA LEU A 54 2.52 7.93 -2.41
C LEU A 54 1.08 7.78 -1.89
N ALA A 55 0.62 8.70 -1.02
CA ALA A 55 -0.77 8.71 -0.55
C ALA A 55 -1.76 8.72 -1.71
N HIS A 56 -1.55 9.62 -2.67
CA HIS A 56 -2.41 9.69 -3.85
C HIS A 56 -2.35 8.43 -4.69
N TRP A 57 -1.15 7.92 -4.96
CA TRP A 57 -0.95 6.70 -5.74
C TRP A 57 -1.68 5.50 -5.11
N GLN A 58 -1.46 5.27 -3.82
CA GLN A 58 -2.09 4.16 -3.11
C GLN A 58 -3.61 4.33 -2.99
N TYR A 59 -4.11 5.56 -2.79
CA TYR A 59 -5.54 5.83 -2.84
C TYR A 59 -6.15 5.49 -4.21
N GLN A 60 -5.49 5.84 -5.31
CA GLN A 60 -5.96 5.48 -6.65
C GLN A 60 -5.94 3.96 -6.88
N SER A 61 -4.97 3.25 -6.33
CA SER A 61 -4.92 1.78 -6.40
C SER A 61 -6.12 1.15 -5.69
N VAL A 62 -6.43 1.58 -4.46
CA VAL A 62 -7.62 1.11 -3.74
C VAL A 62 -8.91 1.48 -4.49
N ARG A 63 -8.99 2.70 -5.02
CA ARG A 63 -10.13 3.16 -5.81
C ARG A 63 -10.35 2.29 -7.06
N ASN A 64 -9.29 1.94 -7.77
CA ASN A 64 -9.37 1.08 -8.94
C ASN A 64 -9.91 -0.32 -8.58
N GLU A 65 -9.59 -0.84 -7.40
CA GLU A 65 -10.14 -2.10 -6.90
C GLU A 65 -11.64 -1.98 -6.56
N VAL A 66 -12.06 -0.87 -5.95
CA VAL A 66 -13.50 -0.59 -5.73
C VAL A 66 -14.25 -0.51 -7.06
N GLU A 67 -13.76 0.27 -8.03
CA GLU A 67 -14.37 0.41 -9.36
C GLU A 67 -14.39 -0.92 -10.13
N ARG A 68 -13.38 -1.78 -9.92
CA ARG A 68 -13.33 -3.12 -10.48
C ARG A 68 -14.39 -4.01 -9.85
N HIS A 69 -14.47 -4.05 -8.52
CA HIS A 69 -15.46 -4.84 -7.79
C HIS A 69 -16.89 -4.44 -8.19
N GLU A 70 -17.19 -3.16 -8.29
CA GLU A 70 -18.49 -2.66 -8.76
C GLU A 70 -18.86 -3.15 -10.18
N ARG A 71 -17.86 -3.33 -11.04
CA ARG A 71 -18.07 -3.76 -12.44
C ARG A 71 -18.09 -5.27 -12.60
N THR A 72 -17.31 -6.03 -11.84
CA THR A 72 -17.04 -7.46 -12.07
C THR A 72 -17.48 -8.36 -10.94
N GLY A 73 -17.87 -7.81 -9.79
CA GLY A 73 -18.17 -8.56 -8.56
C GLY A 73 -16.93 -9.19 -7.92
N ARG A 74 -15.70 -8.81 -8.33
CA ARG A 74 -14.45 -9.45 -7.83
C ARG A 74 -13.37 -8.43 -7.57
N PHE A 75 -12.63 -8.65 -6.48
CA PHE A 75 -11.34 -8.03 -6.22
C PHE A 75 -10.22 -8.86 -6.86
N ILE A 76 -9.09 -8.23 -7.21
CA ILE A 76 -7.89 -8.97 -7.67
C ILE A 76 -7.07 -9.44 -6.48
N SER A 77 -6.93 -8.60 -5.46
CA SER A 77 -5.99 -8.83 -4.38
C SER A 77 -6.55 -8.29 -3.06
N TRP A 78 -6.25 -8.99 -1.97
CA TRP A 78 -6.63 -8.64 -0.60
C TRP A 78 -5.78 -7.52 0.01
N ASP A 79 -4.62 -7.24 -0.54
CA ASP A 79 -3.66 -6.28 0.00
C ASP A 79 -4.13 -4.83 -0.12
N TYR A 80 -4.95 -4.49 -1.11
CA TYR A 80 -5.58 -3.17 -1.22
C TYR A 80 -6.59 -2.92 -0.09
N GLN A 81 -7.38 -3.94 0.28
CA GLN A 81 -8.29 -3.87 1.41
C GLN A 81 -7.52 -3.73 2.73
N MET A 82 -6.41 -4.48 2.88
CA MET A 82 -5.56 -4.40 4.06
C MET A 82 -4.85 -3.04 4.15
N LEU A 83 -4.32 -2.53 3.04
CA LEU A 83 -3.73 -1.18 2.96
C LEU A 83 -4.72 -0.11 3.43
N TRP A 84 -5.96 -0.16 2.91
CA TRP A 84 -7.02 0.74 3.32
C TRP A 84 -7.32 0.60 4.81
N SER A 85 -7.52 -0.61 5.28
CA SER A 85 -7.85 -0.91 6.68
C SER A 85 -6.79 -0.41 7.66
N VAL A 86 -5.52 -0.64 7.37
CA VAL A 86 -4.40 -0.18 8.21
C VAL A 86 -4.35 1.35 8.28
N ARG A 87 -4.36 2.01 7.13
CA ARG A 87 -4.18 3.47 7.03
C ARG A 87 -5.40 4.25 7.52
N SER A 88 -6.61 3.84 7.12
CA SER A 88 -7.84 4.55 7.47
C SER A 88 -8.25 4.37 8.94
N ASN A 89 -7.76 3.33 9.62
CA ASN A 89 -7.95 3.13 11.04
C ASN A 89 -6.77 3.60 11.91
N GLY A 90 -5.66 4.04 11.31
CA GLY A 90 -4.47 4.47 12.02
C GLY A 90 -3.76 3.33 12.75
N LEU A 91 -3.80 2.12 12.20
CA LEU A 91 -3.13 0.96 12.77
C LEU A 91 -1.65 0.99 12.49
N TYR A 92 -0.88 0.29 13.33
CA TYR A 92 0.55 0.13 13.19
C TYR A 92 0.89 -1.30 12.80
N GLY A 93 1.84 -1.44 11.87
CA GLY A 93 2.57 -2.66 11.61
C GLY A 93 3.92 -2.65 12.31
N VAL A 94 4.49 -3.82 12.48
CA VAL A 94 5.86 -4.02 12.93
C VAL A 94 6.68 -4.49 11.74
N VAL A 95 7.80 -3.81 11.47
CA VAL A 95 8.72 -4.19 10.41
C VAL A 95 10.12 -4.45 11.00
N PRO A 96 10.75 -5.59 10.69
CA PRO A 96 12.12 -5.84 11.11
C PRO A 96 13.08 -4.87 10.39
N LEU A 97 14.13 -4.40 11.08
CA LEU A 97 15.13 -3.51 10.49
C LEU A 97 16.20 -4.25 9.66
N ARG A 98 16.06 -5.57 9.55
CA ARG A 98 16.83 -6.41 8.64
C ARG A 98 15.84 -7.23 7.80
N ASN A 99 16.10 -7.39 6.51
CA ASN A 99 15.25 -8.20 5.66
C ASN A 99 15.21 -9.66 6.14
N GLN A 100 14.01 -10.18 6.44
CA GLN A 100 13.82 -11.53 6.97
C GLN A 100 13.37 -12.54 5.91
N ILE A 101 13.01 -12.07 4.72
CA ILE A 101 12.45 -12.91 3.66
C ILE A 101 13.15 -12.61 2.34
N THR A 102 13.30 -13.62 1.50
CA THR A 102 13.71 -13.47 0.12
C THR A 102 12.53 -13.86 -0.77
N ASN A 103 12.02 -12.91 -1.54
CA ASN A 103 11.00 -13.21 -2.54
C ASN A 103 11.66 -13.79 -3.79
N ILE A 104 11.39 -15.07 -4.06
CA ILE A 104 11.94 -15.81 -5.21
C ILE A 104 10.94 -15.95 -6.36
N GLY A 105 9.74 -15.34 -6.25
CA GLY A 105 8.65 -15.43 -7.23
C GLY A 105 8.84 -14.53 -8.45
N VAL A 106 10.01 -14.58 -9.09
CA VAL A 106 10.32 -13.86 -10.33
C VAL A 106 10.52 -14.88 -11.45
N ASP A 107 9.46 -15.59 -11.77
CA ASP A 107 9.47 -16.61 -12.82
C ASP A 107 8.28 -16.43 -13.78
N GLU A 108 8.20 -17.31 -14.76
CA GLU A 108 7.13 -17.33 -15.76
C GLU A 108 5.72 -17.56 -15.17
N PHE A 109 5.64 -18.06 -13.93
CA PHE A 109 4.39 -18.30 -13.21
C PHE A 109 3.99 -17.14 -12.29
N SER A 110 4.81 -16.10 -12.19
CA SER A 110 4.54 -14.94 -11.32
C SER A 110 3.30 -14.18 -11.79
N ILE A 111 2.29 -14.10 -10.91
CA ILE A 111 1.02 -13.40 -11.20
C ILE A 111 1.16 -11.88 -11.04
N HIS A 112 2.05 -11.41 -10.17
CA HIS A 112 2.12 -10.00 -9.75
C HIS A 112 3.34 -9.24 -10.26
N GLY A 113 4.41 -9.88 -10.68
CA GLY A 113 5.68 -9.23 -11.01
C GLY A 113 6.07 -9.31 -12.49
N GLY A 114 5.52 -10.27 -13.23
CA GLY A 114 5.99 -10.60 -14.57
C GLY A 114 7.45 -11.08 -14.58
N ASN A 115 7.88 -11.62 -15.69
CA ASN A 115 9.24 -12.18 -15.89
C ASN A 115 10.29 -11.09 -16.12
N SER A 116 9.93 -9.84 -16.03
CA SER A 116 10.80 -8.74 -16.44
C SER A 116 11.59 -8.23 -15.26
N LYS A 117 12.90 -8.52 -15.24
CA LYS A 117 13.87 -7.84 -14.40
C LYS A 117 13.89 -6.32 -14.61
N ASN A 118 13.24 -5.82 -15.64
CA ASN A 118 13.07 -4.38 -15.90
C ASN A 118 11.89 -3.76 -15.15
N ASN A 119 11.10 -4.55 -14.39
CA ASN A 119 10.06 -4.01 -13.55
C ASN A 119 10.69 -3.49 -12.25
N ILE A 120 10.50 -2.20 -11.98
CA ILE A 120 11.05 -1.52 -10.81
C ILE A 120 10.62 -2.15 -9.47
N MET A 121 9.44 -2.77 -9.43
CA MET A 121 8.95 -3.46 -8.23
C MET A 121 9.67 -4.81 -8.05
N THR A 122 9.93 -5.53 -9.15
CA THR A 122 10.73 -6.76 -9.13
C THR A 122 12.14 -6.48 -8.65
N ASP A 123 12.78 -5.45 -9.20
CA ASP A 123 14.14 -5.03 -8.82
C ASP A 123 14.26 -4.64 -7.33
N ARG A 124 13.23 -4.00 -6.78
CA ARG A 124 13.24 -3.53 -5.39
C ARG A 124 12.86 -4.57 -4.34
N PHE A 125 12.03 -5.54 -4.68
CA PHE A 125 11.42 -6.45 -3.70
C PHE A 125 11.74 -7.93 -3.90
N CYS A 126 12.29 -8.31 -5.04
CA CYS A 126 12.62 -9.70 -5.32
C CYS A 126 14.13 -9.94 -5.21
N GLU A 127 14.49 -11.17 -4.89
CA GLU A 127 15.88 -11.62 -4.75
C GLU A 127 16.75 -10.82 -3.74
N VAL A 128 16.12 -10.02 -2.86
CA VAL A 128 16.83 -9.30 -1.80
C VAL A 128 17.25 -10.30 -0.72
N PRO A 129 18.55 -10.41 -0.38
CA PRO A 129 19.01 -11.38 0.61
C PRO A 129 18.40 -11.15 1.99
N SER A 130 17.97 -12.22 2.65
CA SER A 130 17.59 -12.17 4.06
C SER A 130 18.81 -12.14 4.97
N LYS A 131 18.65 -11.56 6.16
CA LYS A 131 19.67 -11.47 7.20
C LYS A 131 19.08 -11.87 8.54
N GLN A 132 19.77 -12.75 9.26
CA GLN A 132 19.34 -13.18 10.58
C GLN A 132 19.19 -11.99 11.55
N LEU A 133 18.13 -12.01 12.37
CA LEU A 133 18.01 -11.13 13.52
C LEU A 133 18.89 -11.60 14.67
N ASP A 134 19.49 -10.64 15.37
CA ASP A 134 20.21 -10.92 16.60
C ASP A 134 19.22 -11.06 17.78
N PHE A 135 19.47 -12.00 18.67
CA PHE A 135 18.70 -12.22 19.86
C PHE A 135 19.57 -12.00 21.13
N PRO A 136 18.97 -11.47 22.22
CA PRO A 136 17.58 -11.06 22.36
C PRO A 136 17.23 -9.85 21.52
N LEU A 137 15.93 -9.73 21.14
CA LEU A 137 15.45 -8.56 20.38
C LEU A 137 15.61 -7.27 21.21
N VAL A 138 16.11 -6.23 20.55
CA VAL A 138 16.14 -4.88 21.11
C VAL A 138 14.85 -4.16 20.72
N HIS A 139 14.03 -3.84 21.69
CA HIS A 139 12.73 -3.21 21.49
C HIS A 139 12.85 -1.70 21.33
N PRO A 140 12.00 -1.04 20.50
CA PRO A 140 11.84 0.40 20.54
C PRO A 140 11.38 0.88 21.93
N ASN A 141 11.83 2.06 22.34
CA ASN A 141 11.48 2.62 23.65
C ASN A 141 9.99 2.98 23.78
N GLU A 142 9.30 3.19 22.65
CA GLU A 142 7.88 3.57 22.59
C GLU A 142 7.17 2.93 21.41
N ILE A 143 5.85 2.77 21.54
CA ILE A 143 4.98 2.33 20.45
C ILE A 143 4.57 3.57 19.62
N ALA A 144 5.48 4.03 18.78
CA ALA A 144 5.27 5.18 17.90
C ALA A 144 5.83 4.91 16.51
N ILE A 145 5.26 5.57 15.50
CA ILE A 145 5.75 5.47 14.12
C ILE A 145 7.19 5.99 14.03
N ASN A 146 8.10 5.12 13.60
CA ASN A 146 9.46 5.51 13.31
C ASN A 146 9.50 6.30 12.00
N LYS A 147 9.61 7.62 12.08
CA LYS A 147 9.56 8.53 10.92
C LYS A 147 10.66 8.24 9.90
N SER A 148 11.86 7.86 10.34
CA SER A 148 12.96 7.52 9.41
C SER A 148 12.65 6.27 8.61
N VAL A 149 12.15 5.21 9.26
CA VAL A 149 11.74 3.98 8.60
C VAL A 149 10.54 4.21 7.68
N GLU A 150 9.56 4.99 8.14
CA GLU A 150 8.37 5.36 7.34
C GLU A 150 8.79 6.08 6.05
N HIS A 151 9.75 7.01 6.11
CA HIS A 151 10.27 7.69 4.92
C HIS A 151 11.03 6.73 3.99
N GLN A 152 11.93 5.91 4.52
CA GLN A 152 12.69 4.95 3.71
C GLN A 152 11.76 3.95 2.99
N LEU A 153 10.74 3.44 3.68
CA LEU A 153 9.73 2.57 3.07
C LEU A 153 8.91 3.31 2.02
N ALA A 154 8.54 4.56 2.28
CA ALA A 154 7.83 5.38 1.31
C ALA A 154 8.66 5.58 0.03
N ASP A 155 9.96 5.83 0.13
CA ASP A 155 10.85 6.00 -1.02
C ASP A 155 11.01 4.71 -1.84
N ILE A 156 11.06 3.56 -1.15
CA ILE A 156 11.11 2.24 -1.80
C ILE A 156 9.79 1.95 -2.54
N ILE A 157 8.65 2.21 -1.90
CA ILE A 157 7.32 1.86 -2.42
C ILE A 157 6.84 2.87 -3.47
N CYS A 158 7.21 4.16 -3.33
CA CYS A 158 6.72 5.21 -4.22
C CYS A 158 7.20 4.99 -5.66
N PRO A 159 6.30 4.92 -6.64
CA PRO A 159 6.73 4.87 -8.02
C PRO A 159 7.34 6.21 -8.45
N PRO A 160 8.08 6.25 -9.58
CA PRO A 160 8.62 7.49 -10.11
C PRO A 160 7.55 8.58 -10.25
N HIS A 161 7.87 9.82 -9.92
CA HIS A 161 6.93 10.94 -9.95
C HIS A 161 6.25 11.12 -11.33
N SER A 162 6.96 10.82 -12.42
CA SER A 162 6.39 10.82 -13.78
C SER A 162 5.24 9.83 -13.94
N THR A 163 5.32 8.67 -13.30
CA THR A 163 4.25 7.65 -13.29
C THR A 163 3.04 8.14 -12.51
N VAL A 164 3.27 8.72 -11.34
CA VAL A 164 2.18 9.29 -10.52
C VAL A 164 1.50 10.45 -11.24
N LEU A 165 2.28 11.33 -11.87
CA LEU A 165 1.75 12.46 -12.63
C LEU A 165 0.89 12.00 -13.84
N LYS A 166 1.35 11.00 -14.59
CA LYS A 166 0.56 10.39 -15.68
C LYS A 166 -0.77 9.83 -15.16
N SER A 167 -0.75 9.17 -14.01
CA SER A 167 -1.97 8.65 -13.36
C SER A 167 -2.93 9.77 -12.96
N LEU A 168 -2.41 10.87 -12.40
CA LEU A 168 -3.19 12.06 -12.05
C LEU A 168 -3.89 12.67 -13.27
N LEU A 169 -3.14 12.87 -14.35
CA LEU A 169 -3.67 13.44 -15.61
C LEU A 169 -4.74 12.55 -16.22
N SER A 170 -4.48 11.23 -16.27
CA SER A 170 -5.45 10.25 -16.78
C SER A 170 -6.74 10.23 -15.96
N SER A 171 -6.65 10.25 -14.65
CA SER A 171 -7.83 10.26 -13.76
C SER A 171 -8.63 11.57 -13.88
N LYS A 172 -7.95 12.71 -14.06
CA LYS A 172 -8.59 14.00 -14.30
C LYS A 172 -9.31 14.02 -15.65
N MET A 173 -8.68 13.52 -16.72
CA MET A 173 -9.31 13.40 -18.03
C MET A 173 -10.56 12.50 -18.01
N LYS A 174 -10.47 11.34 -17.37
CA LYS A 174 -11.64 10.44 -17.21
C LYS A 174 -12.81 11.11 -16.46
N ARG A 175 -12.52 11.96 -15.46
CA ARG A 175 -13.56 12.73 -14.76
C ARG A 175 -14.21 13.77 -15.68
N LEU A 176 -13.42 14.51 -16.46
CA LEU A 176 -13.95 15.50 -17.41
C LEU A 176 -14.84 14.84 -18.45
N MET A 177 -14.40 13.74 -19.07
CA MET A 177 -15.20 13.00 -20.05
C MET A 177 -16.51 12.45 -19.47
N LYS A 178 -16.52 11.97 -18.20
CA LYS A 178 -17.76 11.56 -17.54
C LYS A 178 -18.71 12.73 -17.24
N GLN A 179 -18.19 13.93 -16.98
CA GLN A 179 -19.01 15.12 -16.77
C GLN A 179 -19.64 15.63 -18.09
N ASP A 180 -18.91 15.55 -19.19
CA ASP A 180 -19.42 15.96 -20.49
C ASP A 180 -20.50 15.01 -21.02
N THR A 181 -20.32 13.70 -20.86
CA THR A 181 -21.38 12.73 -21.18
C THR A 181 -22.62 12.91 -20.31
N ALA A 182 -22.46 13.18 -19.02
CA ALA A 182 -23.60 13.41 -18.11
C ALA A 182 -24.37 14.73 -18.43
N LYS A 183 -23.69 15.73 -19.01
CA LYS A 183 -24.33 16.98 -19.47
C LYS A 183 -25.09 16.78 -20.78
N SER A 184 -24.56 15.99 -21.70
CA SER A 184 -25.17 15.69 -22.98
C SER A 184 -26.52 14.97 -22.86
N TRP A 185 -26.66 14.08 -21.86
CA TRP A 185 -27.94 13.36 -21.58
C TRP A 185 -29.01 14.21 -20.89
N LYS A 186 -28.69 15.39 -20.38
CA LYS A 186 -29.67 16.32 -19.78
C LYS A 186 -30.24 17.31 -20.78
N GLN A 187 -29.80 17.27 -22.02
CA GLN A 187 -30.28 18.17 -23.09
C GLN A 187 -31.14 17.46 -24.15
N ILE A 188 -31.49 16.20 -23.93
CA ILE A 188 -32.47 15.42 -24.69
C ILE A 188 -33.69 15.15 -23.81
#